data_6647b9a972ae0404967384686c5802fe
#
_entry.id   6647b9a972ae0404967384686c5802fe
#
_cell.length_a   1.000
_cell.length_b   1.000
_cell.length_c   1.000
_cell.angle_alpha   90.00
_cell.angle_beta   90.00
_cell.angle_gamma   90.00
#
_symmetry.space_group_name_H-M   'P 1'
#
loop_
_entity.id
_entity.type
_entity.pdbx_description
1 polymer ?
#
loop_
_entity_poly.entity_id
_entity_poly.type
_entity_poly.pdbx_seq_one_letter_code
_entity_poly.pdbx_strand_id
1 'polypeptide(L)'
;MNTKALFPGSFDPFTAGHLNILKRALTMFDEVIVAVGINQDKRGFFDMDQRIDIIRQAVKGLNGVSIIKYDNLTIDTCHEYGIHHMVRGVRNMIDFETERSIADANRKLAPDVETIIIPTAQEFAHISSSAVRVFLKLHGESSFFLPEGVILPETR
;
A
#
# COMPACT_ATOMS: atom_id res chain seq x y z
N MET A 1 13.26 -14.64 -15.61
CA MET A 1 12.90 -13.22 -15.81
C MET A 1 12.55 -12.63 -14.46
N ASN A 2 12.97 -11.40 -14.21
CA ASN A 2 12.63 -10.73 -12.97
C ASN A 2 11.21 -10.13 -13.09
N THR A 3 10.24 -10.75 -12.43
CA THR A 3 8.83 -10.30 -12.43
C THR A 3 8.61 -9.23 -11.38
N LYS A 4 7.98 -8.12 -11.77
CA LYS A 4 7.77 -6.96 -10.89
C LYS A 4 6.30 -6.59 -10.80
N ALA A 5 5.90 -6.10 -9.62
CA ALA A 5 4.60 -5.49 -9.41
C ALA A 5 4.73 -4.17 -8.66
N LEU A 6 3.81 -3.25 -8.93
CA LEU A 6 3.63 -2.02 -8.16
C LEU A 6 2.56 -2.26 -7.09
N PHE A 7 2.83 -1.87 -5.86
CA PHE A 7 1.84 -1.83 -4.79
C PHE A 7 1.65 -0.38 -4.34
N PRO A 8 0.69 0.33 -4.97
CA PRO A 8 0.49 1.75 -4.71
C PRO A 8 -0.50 1.98 -3.56
N GLY A 9 -0.31 3.08 -2.86
CA GLY A 9 -1.23 3.53 -1.82
C GLY A 9 -0.73 4.80 -1.14
N SER A 10 -1.56 5.40 -0.31
CA SER A 10 -1.15 6.53 0.53
C SER A 10 -0.37 6.07 1.76
N PHE A 11 -0.65 4.87 2.27
CA PHE A 11 0.03 4.25 3.41
C PHE A 11 0.22 5.20 4.60
N ASP A 12 -0.87 5.67 5.13
CA ASP A 12 -0.91 6.70 6.15
C ASP A 12 -1.67 6.26 7.43
N PRO A 13 -1.14 5.30 8.20
CA PRO A 13 0.13 4.58 8.01
C PRO A 13 -0.01 3.26 7.25
N PHE A 14 1.11 2.64 6.92
CA PHE A 14 1.19 1.25 6.48
C PHE A 14 0.79 0.32 7.63
N THR A 15 -0.14 -0.59 7.38
CA THR A 15 -0.75 -1.44 8.41
C THR A 15 -0.33 -2.90 8.29
N ALA A 16 -0.72 -3.72 9.28
CA ALA A 16 -0.54 -5.17 9.22
C ALA A 16 -1.28 -5.80 8.03
N GLY A 17 -2.42 -5.22 7.63
CA GLY A 17 -3.15 -5.63 6.43
C GLY A 17 -2.35 -5.38 5.14
N HIS A 18 -1.73 -4.22 5.02
CA HIS A 18 -0.85 -3.91 3.90
C HIS A 18 0.35 -4.87 3.85
N LEU A 19 0.96 -5.16 4.99
CA LEU A 19 2.08 -6.12 5.05
C LEU A 19 1.64 -7.52 4.61
N ASN A 20 0.45 -7.96 4.98
CA ASN A 20 -0.10 -9.24 4.54
C ASN A 20 -0.23 -9.30 3.01
N ILE A 21 -0.78 -8.28 2.39
CA ILE A 21 -0.90 -8.18 0.92
C ILE A 21 0.49 -8.18 0.28
N LEU A 22 1.42 -7.40 0.80
CA LEU A 22 2.80 -7.34 0.29
C LEU A 22 3.49 -8.70 0.32
N LYS A 23 3.43 -9.40 1.44
CA LYS A 23 4.03 -10.74 1.58
C LYS A 23 3.43 -11.74 0.61
N ARG A 24 2.13 -11.67 0.38
CA ARG A 24 1.44 -12.55 -0.58
C ARG A 24 1.79 -12.19 -2.02
N ALA A 25 1.93 -10.92 -2.34
CA ALA A 25 2.41 -10.47 -3.65
C ALA A 25 3.84 -10.97 -3.92
N LEU A 26 4.71 -11.00 -2.91
CA LEU A 26 6.08 -11.53 -3.02
C LEU A 26 6.13 -13.05 -3.27
N THR A 27 5.03 -13.76 -3.13
CA THR A 27 4.95 -15.17 -3.57
C THR A 27 4.72 -15.32 -5.07
N MET A 28 4.28 -14.24 -5.73
CA MET A 28 3.96 -14.22 -7.16
C MET A 28 4.99 -13.44 -7.99
N PHE A 29 5.65 -12.49 -7.38
CA PHE A 29 6.60 -11.58 -8.04
C PHE A 29 7.95 -11.62 -7.35
N ASP A 30 9.02 -11.51 -8.13
CA ASP A 30 10.38 -11.43 -7.62
C ASP A 30 10.66 -10.10 -6.89
N GLU A 31 9.99 -9.04 -7.34
CA GLU A 31 10.10 -7.71 -6.75
C GLU A 31 8.72 -7.05 -6.67
N VAL A 32 8.41 -6.46 -5.51
CA VAL A 32 7.24 -5.60 -5.32
C VAL A 32 7.72 -4.21 -4.91
N ILE A 33 7.33 -3.22 -5.70
CA ILE A 33 7.65 -1.81 -5.43
C ILE A 33 6.46 -1.20 -4.68
N VAL A 34 6.68 -0.89 -3.42
CA VAL A 34 5.70 -0.16 -2.59
C VAL A 34 5.80 1.31 -2.98
N ALA A 35 4.74 1.81 -3.61
CA ALA A 35 4.70 3.18 -4.14
C ALA A 35 3.80 4.05 -3.25
N VAL A 36 4.40 5.03 -2.57
CA VAL A 36 3.69 5.92 -1.67
C VAL A 36 3.26 7.16 -2.42
N GLY A 37 1.93 7.34 -2.56
CA GLY A 37 1.35 8.46 -3.28
C GLY A 37 1.42 9.78 -2.51
N ILE A 38 1.86 10.83 -3.20
CA ILE A 38 1.81 12.19 -2.70
C ILE A 38 0.47 12.81 -3.10
N ASN A 39 -0.33 13.21 -2.12
CA ASN A 39 -1.51 14.02 -2.38
C ASN A 39 -1.18 15.49 -2.11
N GLN A 40 -1.06 16.27 -3.17
CA GLN A 40 -0.71 17.71 -3.06
C GLN A 40 -1.81 18.53 -2.37
N ASP A 41 -3.07 18.05 -2.40
CA ASP A 41 -4.24 18.77 -1.85
C ASP A 41 -4.49 18.43 -0.37
N LYS A 42 -3.87 17.38 0.16
CA LYS A 42 -4.05 16.94 1.55
C LYS A 42 -2.71 16.63 2.20
N ARG A 43 -2.45 17.32 3.31
CA ARG A 43 -1.41 16.87 4.24
C ARG A 43 -1.91 15.58 4.91
N GLY A 44 -1.12 14.49 4.81
CA GLY A 44 -1.42 13.25 5.51
C GLY A 44 -1.32 13.39 7.03
N PHE A 45 -1.77 12.38 7.76
CA PHE A 45 -1.56 12.29 9.21
C PHE A 45 -0.06 12.23 9.54
N PHE A 46 0.65 11.37 8.82
CA PHE A 46 2.12 11.33 8.79
C PHE A 46 2.62 12.04 7.55
N ASP A 47 3.75 12.74 7.67
CA ASP A 47 4.43 13.28 6.49
C ASP A 47 5.05 12.14 5.64
N MET A 48 5.53 12.47 4.46
CA MET A 48 6.03 11.47 3.52
C MET A 48 7.23 10.68 4.09
N ASP A 49 8.16 11.35 4.75
CA ASP A 49 9.35 10.70 5.31
C ASP A 49 8.97 9.75 6.46
N GLN A 50 8.00 10.15 7.29
CA GLN A 50 7.46 9.29 8.35
C GLN A 50 6.77 8.05 7.79
N ARG A 51 5.95 8.21 6.73
CA ARG A 51 5.29 7.07 6.08
C ARG A 51 6.30 6.08 5.49
N ILE A 52 7.32 6.59 4.83
CA ILE A 52 8.39 5.76 4.25
C ILE A 52 9.17 5.04 5.36
N ASP A 53 9.48 5.73 6.45
CA ASP A 53 10.18 5.11 7.59
C ASP A 53 9.38 3.98 8.21
N ILE A 54 8.07 4.16 8.41
CA ILE A 54 7.17 3.11 8.89
C ILE A 54 7.22 1.90 7.96
N ILE A 55 7.17 2.10 6.64
CA ILE A 55 7.26 1.01 5.67
C ILE A 55 8.62 0.32 5.76
N ARG A 56 9.71 1.07 5.85
CA ARG A 56 11.06 0.50 6.01
C ARG A 56 11.17 -0.41 7.22
N GLN A 57 10.60 0.02 8.35
CA GLN A 57 10.55 -0.82 9.56
C GLN A 57 9.74 -2.10 9.31
N ALA A 58 8.57 -1.95 8.68
CA ALA A 58 7.64 -3.07 8.43
C ALA A 58 8.23 -4.15 7.51
N VAL A 59 9.02 -3.74 6.52
CA VAL A 59 9.58 -4.65 5.50
C VAL A 59 11.01 -5.12 5.82
N LYS A 60 11.54 -4.73 6.96
CA LYS A 60 12.88 -5.13 7.39
C LYS A 60 13.03 -6.66 7.36
N GLY A 61 14.04 -7.14 6.65
CA GLY A 61 14.29 -8.56 6.48
C GLY A 61 13.50 -9.23 5.34
N LEU A 62 12.64 -8.51 4.64
CA LEU A 62 12.01 -9.01 3.42
C LEU A 62 12.88 -8.72 2.20
N ASN A 63 13.08 -9.76 1.37
CA ASN A 63 13.76 -9.61 0.09
C ASN A 63 12.75 -9.22 -1.01
N GLY A 64 13.23 -8.52 -2.04
CA GLY A 64 12.42 -8.18 -3.20
C GLY A 64 11.47 -7.00 -2.98
N VAL A 65 11.72 -6.16 -1.99
CA VAL A 65 10.91 -4.97 -1.71
C VAL A 65 11.71 -3.70 -1.99
N SER A 66 11.14 -2.81 -2.80
CA SER A 66 11.63 -1.44 -3.00
C SER A 66 10.54 -0.46 -2.57
N ILE A 67 10.92 0.72 -2.16
CA ILE A 67 9.99 1.77 -1.73
C ILE A 67 10.25 3.03 -2.55
N ILE A 68 9.21 3.55 -3.17
CA ILE A 68 9.27 4.81 -3.92
C ILE A 68 8.15 5.75 -3.49
N LYS A 69 8.30 7.01 -3.79
CA LYS A 69 7.22 8.02 -3.72
C LYS A 69 6.87 8.48 -5.13
N TYR A 70 5.61 8.78 -5.39
CA TYR A 70 5.13 9.25 -6.68
C TYR A 70 4.02 10.29 -6.53
N ASP A 71 3.88 11.17 -7.51
CA ASP A 71 2.91 12.27 -7.54
C ASP A 71 2.14 12.38 -8.86
N ASN A 72 2.40 11.46 -9.78
CA ASN A 72 1.72 11.35 -11.09
C ASN A 72 0.62 10.27 -11.06
N LEU A 73 0.07 9.93 -12.21
CA LEU A 73 -0.85 8.81 -12.34
C LEU A 73 -0.12 7.50 -12.02
N THR A 74 -0.79 6.60 -11.31
CA THR A 74 -0.21 5.29 -10.94
C THR A 74 0.25 4.49 -12.16
N ILE A 75 -0.51 4.56 -13.27
CA ILE A 75 -0.12 3.91 -14.53
C ILE A 75 1.14 4.52 -15.16
N ASP A 76 1.34 5.84 -15.04
CA ASP A 76 2.56 6.48 -15.51
C ASP A 76 3.76 6.00 -14.69
N THR A 77 3.59 5.87 -13.39
CA THR A 77 4.62 5.27 -12.51
C THR A 77 4.93 3.84 -12.94
N CYS A 78 3.92 3.02 -13.26
CA CYS A 78 4.14 1.68 -13.81
C CYS A 78 5.03 1.73 -15.06
N HIS A 79 4.74 2.61 -16.01
CA HIS A 79 5.53 2.74 -17.24
C HIS A 79 6.96 3.21 -16.98
N GLU A 80 7.15 4.18 -16.09
CA GLU A 80 8.48 4.67 -15.70
C GLU A 80 9.39 3.55 -15.16
N TYR A 81 8.81 2.60 -14.43
CA TYR A 81 9.55 1.48 -13.83
C TYR A 81 9.49 0.18 -14.64
N GLY A 82 8.86 0.20 -15.81
CA GLY A 82 8.71 -0.99 -16.66
C GLY A 82 7.85 -2.08 -16.01
N ILE A 83 6.79 -1.69 -15.29
CA ILE A 83 5.91 -2.58 -14.54
C ILE A 83 4.59 -2.75 -15.28
N HIS A 84 4.15 -4.00 -15.42
CA HIS A 84 2.90 -4.36 -16.09
C HIS A 84 1.84 -4.92 -15.15
N HIS A 85 2.13 -5.00 -13.84
CA HIS A 85 1.22 -5.54 -12.83
C HIS A 85 1.12 -4.60 -11.64
N MET A 86 -0.12 -4.31 -11.26
CA MET A 86 -0.42 -3.50 -10.08
C MET A 86 -1.18 -4.36 -9.08
N VAL A 87 -0.76 -4.35 -7.82
CA VAL A 87 -1.39 -5.11 -6.74
C VAL A 87 -2.24 -4.18 -5.89
N ARG A 88 -3.48 -4.59 -5.64
CA ARG A 88 -4.40 -3.90 -4.72
C ARG A 88 -5.01 -4.90 -3.75
N GLY A 89 -5.12 -4.52 -2.48
CA GLY A 89 -5.81 -5.31 -1.46
C GLY A 89 -7.26 -4.84 -1.28
N VAL A 90 -8.17 -5.78 -1.02
CA VAL A 90 -9.56 -5.48 -0.70
C VAL A 90 -9.99 -6.22 0.57
N ARG A 91 -10.75 -5.56 1.44
CA ARG A 91 -11.21 -6.11 2.72
C ARG A 91 -12.67 -6.57 2.65
N ASN A 92 -13.46 -5.98 1.75
CA ASN A 92 -14.90 -6.18 1.64
C ASN A 92 -15.39 -5.86 0.23
N MET A 93 -16.68 -6.03 0.00
CA MET A 93 -17.30 -5.78 -1.31
C MET A 93 -17.26 -4.32 -1.73
N ILE A 94 -17.31 -3.39 -0.80
CA ILE A 94 -17.24 -1.95 -1.10
C ILE A 94 -15.84 -1.60 -1.62
N ASP A 95 -14.79 -2.08 -0.96
CA ASP A 95 -13.42 -1.93 -1.44
C ASP A 95 -13.26 -2.54 -2.84
N PHE A 96 -13.82 -3.74 -3.05
CA PHE A 96 -13.75 -4.43 -4.32
C PHE A 96 -14.38 -3.62 -5.46
N GLU A 97 -15.59 -3.09 -5.28
CA GLU A 97 -16.26 -2.27 -6.29
C GLU A 97 -15.45 -1.00 -6.63
N THR A 98 -14.88 -0.36 -5.63
CA THR A 98 -14.03 0.82 -5.82
C THR A 98 -12.77 0.45 -6.62
N GLU A 99 -12.06 -0.59 -6.22
CA GLU A 99 -10.83 -1.02 -6.88
C GLU A 99 -11.10 -1.53 -8.30
N ARG A 100 -12.19 -2.24 -8.52
CA ARG A 100 -12.61 -2.68 -9.85
C ARG A 100 -12.85 -1.50 -10.79
N SER A 101 -13.58 -0.49 -10.34
CA SER A 101 -13.85 0.70 -11.14
C SER A 101 -12.56 1.43 -11.55
N ILE A 102 -11.61 1.53 -10.62
CA ILE A 102 -10.29 2.12 -10.89
C ILE A 102 -9.50 1.24 -11.88
N ALA A 103 -9.53 -0.07 -11.69
CA ALA A 103 -8.85 -1.02 -12.59
C ALA A 103 -9.39 -0.93 -14.03
N ASP A 104 -10.71 -0.81 -14.19
CA ASP A 104 -11.35 -0.67 -15.50
C ASP A 104 -10.93 0.65 -16.19
N ALA A 105 -10.85 1.74 -15.44
CA ALA A 105 -10.37 3.02 -15.96
C ALA A 105 -8.89 2.95 -16.34
N ASN A 106 -8.06 2.36 -15.50
CA ASN A 106 -6.63 2.19 -15.76
C ASN A 106 -6.37 1.34 -17.00
N ARG A 107 -7.15 0.27 -17.19
CA ARG A 107 -7.04 -0.60 -18.37
C ARG A 107 -7.33 0.14 -19.67
N LYS A 108 -8.24 1.10 -19.65
CA LYS A 108 -8.52 1.95 -20.83
C LYS A 108 -7.35 2.87 -21.15
N LEU A 109 -6.70 3.41 -20.13
CA LEU A 109 -5.59 4.35 -20.29
C LEU A 109 -4.26 3.63 -20.56
N ALA A 110 -4.07 2.46 -19.97
CA ALA A 110 -2.85 1.66 -20.08
C ALA A 110 -3.22 0.17 -20.23
N PRO A 111 -3.58 -0.29 -21.46
CA PRO A 111 -4.01 -1.69 -21.69
C PRO A 111 -2.94 -2.73 -21.36
N ASP A 112 -1.70 -2.32 -21.26
CA ASP A 112 -0.54 -3.15 -20.93
C ASP A 112 -0.28 -3.28 -19.43
N VAL A 113 -1.06 -2.61 -18.58
CA VAL A 113 -0.97 -2.70 -17.11
C VAL A 113 -2.20 -3.42 -16.56
N GLU A 114 -1.99 -4.56 -15.91
CA GLU A 114 -3.07 -5.35 -15.31
C GLU A 114 -3.12 -5.13 -13.79
N THR A 115 -4.33 -5.00 -13.25
CA THR A 115 -4.57 -4.90 -11.81
C THR A 115 -4.90 -6.25 -11.22
N ILE A 116 -4.16 -6.65 -10.20
CA ILE A 116 -4.37 -7.88 -9.44
C ILE A 116 -4.99 -7.50 -8.10
N ILE A 117 -6.20 -7.97 -7.85
CA ILE A 117 -6.93 -7.73 -6.61
C ILE A 117 -6.74 -8.93 -5.69
N ILE A 118 -6.17 -8.69 -4.51
CA ILE A 118 -5.91 -9.72 -3.50
C ILE A 118 -6.86 -9.48 -2.33
N PRO A 119 -7.77 -10.41 -2.03
CA PRO A 119 -8.58 -10.33 -0.82
C PRO A 119 -7.70 -10.40 0.42
N THR A 120 -7.87 -9.45 1.33
CA THR A 120 -7.16 -9.42 2.61
C THR A 120 -7.51 -10.66 3.42
N ALA A 121 -6.54 -11.27 4.10
CA ALA A 121 -6.81 -12.37 5.02
C ALA A 121 -7.81 -11.93 6.10
N GLN A 122 -8.70 -12.85 6.49
CA GLN A 122 -9.83 -12.55 7.37
C GLN A 122 -9.39 -11.88 8.69
N GLU A 123 -8.28 -12.28 9.26
CA GLU A 123 -7.72 -11.73 10.49
C GLU A 123 -7.33 -10.26 10.39
N PHE A 124 -7.11 -9.74 9.17
CA PHE A 124 -6.74 -8.33 8.91
C PHE A 124 -7.88 -7.53 8.27
N ALA A 125 -9.04 -8.14 8.01
CA ALA A 125 -10.13 -7.49 7.27
C ALA A 125 -10.71 -6.25 7.98
N HIS A 126 -10.60 -6.16 9.30
CA HIS A 126 -11.04 -5.03 10.09
C HIS A 126 -10.01 -3.88 10.18
N ILE A 127 -8.81 -4.08 9.65
CA ILE A 127 -7.71 -3.13 9.75
C ILE A 127 -7.73 -2.16 8.57
N SER A 128 -7.76 -0.87 8.86
CA SER A 128 -7.61 0.20 7.87
C SER A 128 -6.73 1.32 8.41
N SER A 129 -6.07 2.04 7.53
CA SER A 129 -5.31 3.24 7.91
C SER A 129 -6.22 4.30 8.54
N SER A 130 -7.45 4.43 8.04
CA SER A 130 -8.44 5.36 8.61
C SER A 130 -8.76 5.03 10.06
N ALA A 131 -8.97 3.76 10.39
CA ALA A 131 -9.21 3.32 11.77
C ALA A 131 -8.00 3.60 12.66
N VAL A 132 -6.80 3.29 12.19
CA VAL A 132 -5.55 3.56 12.94
C VAL A 132 -5.44 5.06 13.25
N ARG A 133 -5.70 5.94 12.26
CA ARG A 133 -5.65 7.39 12.49
C ARG A 133 -6.65 7.86 13.53
N VAL A 134 -7.84 7.29 13.57
CA VAL A 134 -8.83 7.60 14.63
C VAL A 134 -8.29 7.23 16.01
N PHE A 135 -7.74 6.03 16.17
CA PHE A 135 -7.14 5.59 17.44
C PHE A 135 -5.99 6.49 17.86
N LEU A 136 -5.12 6.87 16.94
CA LEU A 136 -3.99 7.76 17.22
C LEU A 136 -4.45 9.14 17.67
N LYS A 137 -5.46 9.72 17.02
CA LYS A 137 -6.04 11.02 17.40
C LYS A 137 -6.66 11.00 18.80
N LEU A 138 -7.20 9.88 19.21
CA LEU A 138 -7.82 9.69 20.53
C LEU A 138 -6.84 9.11 21.58
N HIS A 139 -5.55 9.06 21.24
CA HIS A 139 -4.49 8.47 22.10
C HIS A 139 -4.79 7.03 22.52
N GLY A 140 -5.48 6.28 21.65
CA GLY A 140 -5.81 4.87 21.87
C GLY A 140 -4.66 3.94 21.49
N GLU A 141 -4.79 2.69 21.91
CA GLU A 141 -3.85 1.64 21.54
C GLU A 141 -4.05 1.26 20.06
N SER A 142 -2.98 1.33 19.28
CA SER A 142 -3.00 1.06 17.84
C SER A 142 -2.05 -0.05 17.39
N SER A 143 -1.24 -0.61 18.30
CA SER A 143 -0.22 -1.61 17.96
C SER A 143 -0.78 -2.86 17.30
N PHE A 144 -2.03 -3.24 17.61
CA PHE A 144 -2.71 -4.39 17.01
C PHE A 144 -2.93 -4.26 15.49
N PHE A 145 -2.94 -3.02 14.98
CA PHE A 145 -3.21 -2.71 13.58
C PHE A 145 -1.93 -2.53 12.76
N LEU A 146 -0.79 -2.50 13.43
CA LEU A 146 0.51 -2.22 12.82
C LEU A 146 1.30 -3.50 12.61
N PRO A 147 2.21 -3.52 11.64
CA PRO A 147 3.17 -4.61 11.52
C PRO A 147 3.99 -4.75 12.80
N GLU A 148 4.33 -5.99 13.14
CA GLU A 148 5.13 -6.27 14.34
C GLU A 148 6.46 -5.51 14.31
N GLY A 149 6.81 -4.91 15.44
CA GLY A 149 8.08 -4.20 15.61
C GLY A 149 8.11 -2.77 15.06
N VAL A 150 7.03 -2.30 14.43
CA VAL A 150 6.94 -0.91 13.96
C VAL A 150 6.76 0.04 15.14
N ILE A 151 7.61 1.05 15.20
CA ILE A 151 7.53 2.14 16.17
C ILE A 151 7.09 3.40 15.40
N LEU A 152 5.93 3.93 15.77
CA LEU A 152 5.42 5.16 15.18
C LEU A 152 6.18 6.38 15.70
N PRO A 153 6.36 7.42 14.86
CA PRO A 153 6.89 8.70 15.35
C PRO A 153 5.92 9.32 16.36
N GLU A 154 6.44 10.10 17.28
CA GLU A 154 5.61 10.87 18.20
C GLU A 154 4.69 11.80 17.42
N THR A 155 3.39 11.69 17.67
CA THR A 155 2.39 12.58 17.09
C THR A 155 2.20 13.77 18.04
N ARG A 156 2.40 14.97 17.51
CA ARG A 156 2.15 16.21 18.26
C ARG A 156 0.67 16.58 18.28
#